data_fa7ee53fc0e4683d416763fd156745df
#
_entry.id   fa7ee53fc0e4683d416763fd156745df
#
_cell.length_a   1.000
_cell.length_b   1.000
_cell.length_c   1.000
_cell.angle_alpha   90.00
_cell.angle_beta   90.00
_cell.angle_gamma   90.00
#
_symmetry.space_group_name_H-M   'P 1'
#
loop_
_entity.id
_entity.type
_entity.pdbx_description
1 polymer ?
#
loop_
_entity_poly.entity_id
_entity_poly.type
_entity_poly.pdbx_seq_one_letter_code
_entity_poly.pdbx_strand_id
1 'polypeptide(L)'
;MRKERESIYHQVKIVCDNCNKNIKVLTGELYYDSETKLKVEGFRCNHCGEVYVTLISDNTLRSSIALLRDKQYEMQKLVKKQGLDYQFYTANKRPIPQEIIKRWEKRIVTLKNEIDTIINKNKIYEKKLKRKYLKKGGKIAEHVYAKTK
;
A
#
# COMPACT_ATOMS: atom_id res chain seq x y z
N MET A 1 23.45 -29.13 -7.22
CA MET A 1 22.42 -28.55 -8.09
C MET A 1 21.42 -27.80 -7.21
N ARG A 2 21.46 -26.49 -7.21
CA ARG A 2 20.41 -25.66 -6.60
C ARG A 2 19.23 -25.69 -7.56
N LYS A 3 18.13 -26.35 -7.16
CA LYS A 3 16.84 -26.17 -7.83
C LYS A 3 16.47 -24.70 -7.68
N GLU A 4 16.50 -23.95 -8.76
CA GLU A 4 15.88 -22.65 -8.85
C GLU A 4 14.44 -22.82 -8.37
N ARG A 5 14.11 -22.15 -7.28
CA ARG A 5 12.72 -22.02 -6.85
C ARG A 5 12.06 -21.17 -7.92
N GLU A 6 11.41 -21.78 -8.87
CA GLU A 6 10.46 -21.09 -9.72
C GLU A 6 9.49 -20.36 -8.80
N SER A 7 9.62 -19.06 -8.81
CA SER A 7 8.70 -18.15 -8.14
C SER A 7 7.32 -18.45 -8.71
N ILE A 8 6.45 -19.03 -7.89
CA ILE A 8 5.03 -19.23 -8.20
C ILE A 8 4.36 -17.86 -8.09
N TYR A 9 4.80 -16.90 -8.89
CA TYR A 9 3.96 -15.78 -9.23
C TYR A 9 2.96 -16.34 -10.25
N HIS A 10 1.77 -16.63 -9.79
CA HIS A 10 0.64 -16.77 -10.69
C HIS A 10 0.62 -15.50 -11.52
N GLN A 11 1.07 -15.58 -12.77
CA GLN A 11 0.95 -14.48 -13.70
C GLN A 11 -0.53 -14.24 -13.88
N VAL A 12 -1.04 -13.24 -13.16
CA VAL A 12 -2.40 -12.76 -13.38
C VAL A 12 -2.41 -12.24 -14.82
N LYS A 13 -3.07 -12.99 -15.69
CA LYS A 13 -3.26 -12.57 -17.07
C LYS A 13 -4.21 -11.40 -17.07
N ILE A 14 -3.68 -10.20 -17.26
CA ILE A 14 -4.48 -8.99 -17.40
C ILE A 14 -4.73 -8.76 -18.88
N VAL A 15 -6.00 -8.55 -19.21
CA VAL A 15 -6.45 -8.25 -20.56
C VAL A 15 -6.72 -6.75 -20.67
N CYS A 16 -6.23 -6.12 -21.72
CA CYS A 16 -6.51 -4.72 -22.00
C CYS A 16 -7.97 -4.53 -22.44
N ASP A 17 -8.71 -3.69 -21.75
CA ASP A 17 -10.13 -3.40 -22.07
C ASP A 17 -10.29 -2.71 -23.43
N ASN A 18 -9.27 -2.02 -23.90
CA ASN A 18 -9.32 -1.30 -25.17
C ASN A 18 -9.02 -2.17 -26.40
N CYS A 19 -8.01 -3.05 -26.33
CA CYS A 19 -7.61 -3.89 -27.48
C CYS A 19 -7.81 -5.39 -27.28
N ASN A 20 -8.30 -5.84 -26.11
CA ASN A 20 -8.56 -7.22 -25.72
C ASN A 20 -7.36 -8.16 -25.80
N LYS A 21 -6.14 -7.63 -25.81
CA LYS A 21 -4.90 -8.42 -25.80
C LYS A 21 -4.34 -8.56 -24.40
N ASN A 22 -3.62 -9.65 -24.15
CA ASN A 22 -2.93 -9.86 -22.88
C ASN A 22 -1.82 -8.81 -22.68
N ILE A 23 -1.78 -8.20 -21.51
CA ILE A 23 -0.80 -7.20 -21.13
C ILE A 23 0.24 -7.82 -20.21
N LYS A 24 1.52 -7.56 -20.47
CA LYS A 24 2.58 -7.75 -19.48
C LYS A 24 2.55 -6.53 -18.54
N VAL A 25 2.22 -6.77 -17.26
CA VAL A 25 2.13 -5.71 -16.28
C VAL A 25 3.50 -5.46 -15.66
N LEU A 26 4.10 -4.33 -16.05
CA LEU A 26 5.22 -3.73 -15.36
C LEU A 26 4.73 -2.38 -14.83
N THR A 27 4.39 -2.34 -13.53
CA THR A 27 4.03 -1.07 -12.86
C THR A 27 5.28 -0.22 -12.72
N GLY A 28 5.16 1.04 -13.06
CA GLY A 28 6.25 2.00 -12.96
C GLY A 28 5.71 3.41 -12.88
N GLU A 29 6.64 4.38 -12.80
CA GLU A 29 6.29 5.79 -12.82
C GLU A 29 5.86 6.19 -14.22
N LEU A 30 4.61 6.69 -14.33
CA LEU A 30 4.07 7.23 -15.58
C LEU A 30 4.31 8.74 -15.70
N TYR A 31 4.27 9.45 -14.56
CA TYR A 31 4.39 10.90 -14.52
C TYR A 31 4.85 11.37 -13.14
N TYR A 32 5.70 12.39 -13.13
CA TYR A 32 6.13 13.09 -11.93
C TYR A 32 6.19 14.61 -12.19
N ASP A 33 5.54 15.37 -11.32
CA ASP A 33 5.60 16.83 -11.33
C ASP A 33 6.46 17.32 -10.17
N SER A 34 7.59 17.95 -10.48
CA SER A 34 8.52 18.44 -9.47
C SER A 34 7.98 19.61 -8.64
N GLU A 35 7.05 20.41 -9.16
CA GLU A 35 6.46 21.54 -8.46
C GLU A 35 5.43 21.09 -7.43
N THR A 36 4.45 20.29 -7.86
CA THR A 36 3.37 19.81 -7.00
C THR A 36 3.73 18.52 -6.25
N LYS A 37 4.87 17.89 -6.60
CA LYS A 37 5.28 16.57 -6.08
C LYS A 37 4.28 15.45 -6.39
N LEU A 38 3.43 15.66 -7.39
CA LEU A 38 2.48 14.66 -7.86
C LEU A 38 3.22 13.54 -8.59
N LYS A 39 2.96 12.30 -8.18
CA LYS A 39 3.46 11.09 -8.81
C LYS A 39 2.30 10.21 -9.25
N VAL A 40 2.33 9.78 -10.49
CA VAL A 40 1.36 8.84 -11.05
C VAL A 40 2.09 7.56 -11.43
N GLU A 41 1.67 6.45 -10.88
CA GLU A 41 2.22 5.12 -11.13
C GLU A 41 1.16 4.25 -11.81
N GLY A 42 1.61 3.38 -12.67
CA GLY A 42 0.73 2.48 -13.40
C GLY A 42 1.45 1.77 -14.52
N PHE A 43 0.72 1.39 -15.54
CA PHE A 43 1.29 0.70 -16.70
C PHE A 43 0.59 1.11 -18.00
N ARG A 44 1.26 0.89 -19.11
CA ARG A 44 0.72 1.07 -20.47
C ARG A 44 0.51 -0.28 -21.11
N CYS A 45 -0.56 -0.41 -21.88
CA CYS A 45 -0.72 -1.54 -22.77
C CYS A 45 0.40 -1.52 -23.82
N ASN A 46 1.14 -2.60 -23.93
CA ASN A 46 2.22 -2.74 -24.92
C ASN A 46 1.71 -2.89 -26.37
N HIS A 47 0.41 -3.07 -26.57
CA HIS A 47 -0.19 -3.24 -27.90
C HIS A 47 -0.86 -1.95 -28.41
N CYS A 48 -1.71 -1.30 -27.58
CA CYS A 48 -2.48 -0.11 -28.00
C CYS A 48 -2.04 1.19 -27.30
N GLY A 49 -1.16 1.12 -26.29
CA GLY A 49 -0.70 2.28 -25.53
C GLY A 49 -1.68 2.81 -24.47
N GLU A 50 -2.81 2.15 -24.26
CA GLU A 50 -3.77 2.53 -23.21
C GLU A 50 -3.10 2.57 -21.85
N VAL A 51 -3.42 3.57 -21.04
CA VAL A 51 -2.79 3.84 -19.75
C VAL A 51 -3.71 3.43 -18.61
N TYR A 52 -3.17 2.64 -17.69
CA TYR A 52 -3.85 2.20 -16.49
C TYR A 52 -3.13 2.74 -15.26
N VAL A 53 -3.81 3.57 -14.48
CA VAL A 53 -3.27 4.16 -13.26
C VAL A 53 -3.55 3.25 -12.08
N THR A 54 -2.49 2.84 -11.38
CA THR A 54 -2.58 2.01 -10.17
C THR A 54 -2.48 2.82 -8.90
N LEU A 55 -1.67 3.88 -8.91
CA LEU A 55 -1.48 4.76 -7.76
C LEU A 55 -1.27 6.20 -8.22
N ILE A 56 -1.92 7.12 -7.52
CA ILE A 56 -1.67 8.56 -7.63
C ILE A 56 -1.36 9.08 -6.23
N SER A 57 -0.26 9.81 -6.09
CA SER A 57 0.18 10.33 -4.80
C SER A 57 0.87 11.67 -4.96
N ASP A 58 0.71 12.52 -3.96
CA ASP A 58 1.52 13.70 -3.75
C ASP A 58 2.39 13.55 -2.50
N ASN A 59 3.12 14.61 -2.14
CA ASN A 59 3.99 14.58 -0.98
C ASN A 59 3.23 14.31 0.32
N THR A 60 2.02 14.86 0.46
CA THR A 60 1.15 14.68 1.64
C THR A 60 0.74 13.22 1.79
N LEU A 61 0.26 12.59 0.73
CA LEU A 61 -0.15 11.18 0.77
C LEU A 61 1.05 10.25 1.03
N ARG A 62 2.19 10.50 0.39
CA ARG A 62 3.41 9.69 0.62
C ARG A 62 3.91 9.78 2.06
N SER A 63 3.89 10.97 2.65
CA SER A 63 4.25 11.15 4.06
C SER A 63 3.31 10.41 4.99
N SER A 64 2.02 10.41 4.70
CA SER A 64 1.01 9.67 5.46
C SER A 64 1.17 8.15 5.31
N ILE A 65 1.52 7.66 4.12
CA ILE A 65 1.81 6.24 3.88
C ILE A 65 3.07 5.81 4.66
N ALA A 66 4.10 6.66 4.71
CA ALA A 66 5.30 6.40 5.51
C ALA A 66 4.96 6.30 7.01
N LEU A 67 4.15 7.22 7.52
CA LEU A 67 3.66 7.17 8.91
C LEU A 67 2.86 5.88 9.19
N LEU A 68 2.02 5.46 8.25
CA LEU A 68 1.26 4.22 8.37
C LEU A 68 2.18 2.99 8.49
N ARG A 69 3.23 2.93 7.69
CA ARG A 69 4.24 1.86 7.75
C ARG A 69 4.95 1.83 9.09
N ASP A 70 5.31 3.00 9.64
CA ASP A 70 5.95 3.10 10.95
C ASP A 70 5.03 2.57 12.06
N LYS A 71 3.73 2.93 12.03
CA LYS A 71 2.73 2.43 12.97
C LYS A 71 2.49 0.93 12.84
N GLN A 72 2.43 0.40 11.64
CA GLN A 72 2.30 -1.03 11.39
C GLN A 72 3.53 -1.80 11.89
N TYR A 73 4.72 -1.25 11.71
CA TYR A 73 5.96 -1.85 12.22
C TYR A 73 5.99 -1.83 13.76
N GLU A 74 5.55 -0.74 14.39
CA GLU A 74 5.39 -0.65 15.84
C GLU A 74 4.42 -1.71 16.38
N MET A 75 3.30 -1.93 15.68
CA MET A 75 2.35 -2.99 16.00
C MET A 75 2.98 -4.39 15.90
N GLN A 76 3.73 -4.67 14.85
CA GLN A 76 4.43 -5.95 14.69
C GLN A 76 5.42 -6.22 15.82
N LYS A 77 6.18 -5.21 16.22
CA LYS A 77 7.10 -5.31 17.36
C LYS A 77 6.37 -5.61 18.67
N LEU A 78 5.24 -4.94 18.89
CA LEU A 78 4.43 -5.14 20.09
C LEU A 78 3.86 -6.56 20.16
N VAL A 79 3.31 -7.06 19.05
CA VAL A 79 2.77 -8.43 18.95
C VAL A 79 3.89 -9.47 19.17
N LYS A 80 5.06 -9.24 18.59
CA LYS A 80 6.23 -10.11 18.79
C LYS A 80 6.67 -10.15 20.26
N LYS A 81 6.74 -8.99 20.92
CA LYS A 81 7.08 -8.89 22.34
C LYS A 81 6.06 -9.61 23.22
N GLN A 82 4.77 -9.43 22.92
CA GLN A 82 3.69 -10.14 23.62
C GLN A 82 3.86 -11.65 23.51
N GLY A 83 4.19 -12.16 22.31
CA GLY A 83 4.44 -13.58 22.09
C GLY A 83 5.61 -14.11 22.90
N LEU A 84 6.70 -13.35 23.00
CA LEU A 84 7.87 -13.70 23.81
C LEU A 84 7.54 -13.72 25.32
N ASP A 85 6.82 -12.75 25.81
CA ASP A 85 6.38 -12.70 27.21
C ASP A 85 5.45 -13.89 27.52
N TYR A 86 4.53 -14.20 26.63
CA TYR A 86 3.66 -15.38 26.77
C TYR A 86 4.46 -16.68 26.87
N GLN A 87 5.46 -16.87 26.00
CA GLN A 87 6.34 -18.04 26.03
C GLN A 87 7.14 -18.12 27.36
N PHE A 88 7.63 -16.98 27.84
CA PHE A 88 8.35 -16.92 29.11
C PHE A 88 7.49 -17.37 30.29
N TYR A 89 6.29 -16.86 30.45
CA TYR A 89 5.37 -17.24 31.52
C TYR A 89 4.92 -18.69 31.42
N THR A 90 4.66 -19.18 30.21
CA THR A 90 4.27 -20.58 29.98
C THR A 90 5.41 -21.54 30.33
N ALA A 91 6.64 -21.25 29.90
CA ALA A 91 7.82 -22.07 30.19
C ALA A 91 8.11 -22.14 31.69
N ASN A 92 7.86 -21.08 32.44
CA ASN A 92 8.05 -21.03 33.89
C ASN A 92 6.81 -21.48 34.69
N LYS A 93 5.76 -21.98 34.01
CA LYS A 93 4.50 -22.42 34.62
C LYS A 93 3.88 -21.35 35.54
N ARG A 94 3.99 -20.09 35.18
CA ARG A 94 3.46 -18.95 35.92
C ARG A 94 2.30 -18.33 35.14
N PRO A 95 1.22 -17.88 35.80
CA PRO A 95 0.19 -17.09 35.15
C PRO A 95 0.74 -15.73 34.76
N ILE A 96 0.28 -15.20 33.62
CA ILE A 96 0.62 -13.86 33.18
C ILE A 96 -0.06 -12.86 34.10
N PRO A 97 0.67 -11.88 34.69
CA PRO A 97 0.05 -10.85 35.52
C PRO A 97 -1.01 -10.06 34.75
N GLN A 98 -2.16 -9.82 35.37
CA GLN A 98 -3.27 -9.07 34.75
C GLN A 98 -2.87 -7.67 34.30
N GLU A 99 -1.97 -7.01 35.02
CA GLU A 99 -1.44 -5.69 34.65
C GLU A 99 -0.71 -5.69 33.31
N ILE A 100 0.05 -6.76 33.03
CA ILE A 100 0.75 -6.94 31.75
C ILE A 100 -0.26 -7.13 30.62
N ILE A 101 -1.27 -8.00 30.81
CA ILE A 101 -2.34 -8.24 29.84
C ILE A 101 -3.07 -6.95 29.52
N LYS A 102 -3.50 -6.20 30.52
CA LYS A 102 -4.19 -4.91 30.36
C LYS A 102 -3.34 -3.88 29.63
N ARG A 103 -2.04 -3.85 29.88
CA ARG A 103 -1.10 -2.94 29.18
C ARG A 103 -0.98 -3.31 27.71
N TRP A 104 -0.89 -4.59 27.36
CA TRP A 104 -0.88 -5.05 25.98
C TRP A 104 -2.16 -4.68 25.25
N GLU A 105 -3.30 -5.03 25.84
CA GLU A 105 -4.63 -4.74 25.25
C GLU A 105 -4.80 -3.25 24.98
N LYS A 106 -4.50 -2.41 25.95
CA LYS A 106 -4.60 -0.96 25.81
C LYS A 106 -3.72 -0.43 24.68
N ARG A 107 -2.47 -0.89 24.61
CA ARG A 107 -1.53 -0.45 23.56
C ARG A 107 -1.93 -0.93 22.17
N ILE A 108 -2.36 -2.19 22.05
CA ILE A 108 -2.85 -2.77 20.80
C ILE A 108 -4.07 -2.02 20.29
N VAL A 109 -5.05 -1.77 21.14
CA VAL A 109 -6.27 -1.02 20.77
C VAL A 109 -5.91 0.38 20.31
N THR A 110 -5.03 1.09 21.03
CA THR A 110 -4.59 2.43 20.65
C THR A 110 -3.92 2.45 19.28
N LEU A 111 -2.95 1.56 19.03
CA LEU A 111 -2.26 1.46 17.74
C LEU A 111 -3.20 1.06 16.61
N LYS A 112 -4.09 0.11 16.86
CA LYS A 112 -5.10 -0.29 15.88
C LYS A 112 -5.98 0.88 15.46
N ASN A 113 -6.47 1.67 16.41
CA ASN A 113 -7.29 2.84 16.12
C ASN A 113 -6.51 3.92 15.36
N GLU A 114 -5.24 4.16 15.71
CA GLU A 114 -4.36 5.08 14.97
C GLU A 114 -4.16 4.61 13.52
N ILE A 115 -3.88 3.33 13.32
CA ILE A 115 -3.70 2.72 11.98
C ILE A 115 -4.97 2.84 11.15
N ASP A 116 -6.12 2.48 11.69
CA ASP A 116 -7.42 2.56 11.01
C ASP A 116 -7.76 4.01 10.63
N THR A 117 -7.47 4.96 11.49
CA THR A 117 -7.66 6.40 11.23
C THR A 117 -6.80 6.86 10.06
N ILE A 118 -5.51 6.48 10.01
CA ILE A 118 -4.61 6.85 8.92
C ILE A 118 -5.07 6.20 7.61
N ILE A 119 -5.44 4.92 7.62
CA ILE A 119 -5.95 4.21 6.44
C ILE A 119 -7.18 4.92 5.86
N ASN A 120 -8.14 5.30 6.70
CA ASN A 120 -9.36 5.97 6.26
C ASN A 120 -9.07 7.37 5.69
N LYS A 121 -8.21 8.14 6.34
CA LYS A 121 -7.77 9.45 5.82
C LYS A 121 -7.08 9.31 4.47
N ASN A 122 -6.20 8.32 4.32
CA ASN A 122 -5.49 8.07 3.07
C ASN A 122 -6.45 7.71 1.93
N LYS A 123 -7.45 6.87 2.18
CA LYS A 123 -8.49 6.52 1.20
C LYS A 123 -9.27 7.74 0.72
N ILE A 124 -9.66 8.61 1.64
CA ILE A 124 -10.39 9.85 1.32
C ILE A 124 -9.50 10.78 0.48
N TYR A 125 -8.25 10.95 0.89
CA TYR A 125 -7.30 11.81 0.21
C TYR A 125 -6.95 11.30 -1.19
N GLU A 126 -6.72 10.01 -1.35
CA GLU A 126 -6.49 9.37 -2.65
C GLU A 126 -7.68 9.58 -3.60
N LYS A 127 -8.91 9.44 -3.10
CA LYS A 127 -10.12 9.75 -3.91
C LYS A 127 -10.15 11.21 -4.37
N LYS A 128 -9.73 12.15 -3.54
CA LYS A 128 -9.60 13.57 -3.94
C LYS A 128 -8.59 13.76 -5.06
N LEU A 129 -7.42 13.14 -4.95
CA LEU A 129 -6.38 13.18 -5.98
C LEU A 129 -6.88 12.58 -7.30
N LYS A 130 -7.53 11.43 -7.24
CA LYS A 130 -8.14 10.78 -8.42
C LYS A 130 -9.17 11.69 -9.10
N ARG A 131 -10.07 12.32 -8.35
CA ARG A 131 -11.06 13.25 -8.90
C ARG A 131 -10.42 14.46 -9.55
N LYS A 132 -9.32 14.96 -8.98
CA LYS A 132 -8.62 16.15 -9.48
C LYS A 132 -7.82 15.89 -10.75
N TYR A 133 -7.19 14.71 -10.87
CA TYR A 133 -6.18 14.43 -11.90
C TYR A 133 -6.57 13.32 -12.87
N LEU A 134 -7.62 12.54 -12.60
CA LEU A 134 -8.07 11.46 -13.46
C LEU A 134 -9.45 11.77 -14.07
N LYS A 135 -9.66 11.32 -15.31
CA LYS A 135 -10.98 11.29 -15.96
C LYS A 135 -11.85 10.19 -15.34
N LYS A 136 -13.17 10.25 -15.60
CA LYS A 136 -14.10 9.15 -15.31
C LYS A 136 -13.56 7.84 -15.91
N GLY A 137 -13.54 6.76 -15.14
CA GLY A 137 -12.98 5.48 -15.56
C GLY A 137 -11.50 5.27 -15.24
N GLY A 138 -10.86 6.17 -14.46
CA GLY A 138 -9.47 6.02 -14.00
C GLY A 138 -8.38 6.38 -15.02
N LYS A 139 -8.78 7.04 -16.14
CA LYS A 139 -7.81 7.52 -17.14
C LYS A 139 -7.19 8.84 -16.69
N ILE A 140 -5.92 9.06 -17.03
CA ILE A 140 -5.21 10.32 -16.74
C ILE A 140 -5.90 11.47 -17.48
N ALA A 141 -6.13 12.58 -16.79
CA ALA A 141 -6.68 13.79 -17.41
C ALA A 141 -5.73 14.32 -18.51
N GLU A 142 -6.28 14.93 -19.56
CA GLU A 142 -5.50 15.36 -20.75
C GLU A 142 -4.32 16.27 -20.41
N HIS A 143 -4.50 17.19 -19.48
CA HIS A 143 -3.42 18.11 -19.07
C HIS A 143 -2.24 17.39 -18.37
N VAL A 144 -2.50 16.26 -17.71
CA VAL A 144 -1.47 15.39 -17.11
C VAL A 144 -0.86 14.50 -18.20
N TYR A 145 -1.69 13.98 -19.09
CA TYR A 145 -1.26 13.11 -20.19
C TYR A 145 -0.33 13.83 -21.19
N ALA A 146 -0.60 15.09 -21.49
CA ALA A 146 0.22 15.90 -22.39
C ALA A 146 1.66 16.06 -21.87
N LYS A 147 1.89 16.01 -20.54
CA LYS A 147 3.21 16.11 -19.92
C LYS A 147 3.92 14.75 -19.77
N THR A 148 3.25 13.63 -20.04
CA THR A 148 3.83 12.25 -19.93
C THR A 148 4.40 11.73 -21.25
N LYS A 149 4.32 12.49 -22.33
CA LYS A 149 4.90 12.12 -23.63
C LYS A 149 6.39 12.40 -23.69
#